data_a64952180033dccb1f2dd62439477d89
#
_entry.id   a64952180033dccb1f2dd62439477d89
#
_cell.length_a   1.000
_cell.length_b   1.000
_cell.length_c   1.000
_cell.angle_alpha   90.00
_cell.angle_beta   90.00
_cell.angle_gamma   90.00
#
_symmetry.space_group_name_H-M   'P 1'
#
loop_
_entity.id
_entity.type
_entity.pdbx_description
1 polymer ?
#
loop_
_entity_poly.entity_id
_entity_poly.type
_entity_poly.pdbx_seq_one_letter_code
_entity_poly.pdbx_strand_id
1 'polypeptide(L)'
;MSLINTTAPEWSASAYHNGEFVDLTNEDYKNSWAILFFYPADFTFVCPTELEDMAENYEEFTKLGVKVYSVSTDKHFSHKAWHDSSERIGKIKFPMLGDPTTEISAAFDTLRPGEGAADRSTILIDPNGVIQYVETTSEGVGRNASELLRKIKAAKYVFEHPGQVCPAAWEEGEDTLAPSFDLSGML
;
A
#
# COMPACT_ATOMS: atom_id res chain seq x y z
N MET A 1 14.04 12.47 -2.21
CA MET A 1 14.82 11.36 -2.86
C MET A 1 13.84 10.24 -3.14
N SER A 2 13.97 9.47 -4.24
CA SER A 2 13.03 8.37 -4.49
C SER A 2 13.20 7.27 -3.45
N LEU A 3 12.08 6.74 -2.93
CA LEU A 3 12.06 5.58 -2.04
C LEU A 3 12.22 4.25 -2.78
N ILE A 4 12.06 4.22 -4.10
CA ILE A 4 12.15 3.01 -4.92
C ILE A 4 13.53 2.38 -4.80
N ASN A 5 13.57 1.06 -4.63
CA ASN A 5 14.78 0.25 -4.43
C ASN A 5 15.54 0.57 -3.13
N THR A 6 14.89 1.22 -2.15
CA THR A 6 15.45 1.38 -0.80
C THR A 6 14.80 0.41 0.18
N THR A 7 15.49 0.12 1.28
CA THR A 7 14.90 -0.63 2.40
C THR A 7 13.78 0.21 3.03
N ALA A 8 12.62 -0.40 3.24
CA ALA A 8 11.50 0.24 3.90
C ALA A 8 11.88 0.64 5.33
N PRO A 9 11.51 1.85 5.77
CA PRO A 9 11.71 2.28 7.15
C PRO A 9 11.05 1.33 8.16
N GLU A 10 11.67 1.17 9.32
CA GLU A 10 11.05 0.49 10.45
C GLU A 10 9.92 1.33 11.02
N TRP A 11 8.87 0.67 11.51
CA TRP A 11 7.73 1.32 12.12
C TRP A 11 7.08 0.43 13.20
N SER A 12 6.36 1.08 14.10
CA SER A 12 5.45 0.43 15.04
C SER A 12 4.20 1.28 15.21
N ALA A 13 3.03 0.67 15.33
CA ALA A 13 1.76 1.37 15.51
C ALA A 13 0.75 0.55 16.28
N SER A 14 -0.09 1.22 17.06
CA SER A 14 -1.35 0.64 17.51
C SER A 14 -2.38 0.72 16.39
N ALA A 15 -3.11 -0.36 16.17
CA ALA A 15 -4.07 -0.51 15.09
C ALA A 15 -5.45 -0.97 15.60
N TYR A 16 -6.48 -0.70 14.82
CA TYR A 16 -7.76 -1.40 14.92
C TYR A 16 -7.79 -2.52 13.87
N HIS A 17 -8.11 -3.74 14.30
CA HIS A 17 -8.19 -4.89 13.42
C HIS A 17 -9.23 -5.91 13.92
N ASN A 18 -10.25 -6.19 13.11
CA ASN A 18 -11.26 -7.23 13.37
C ASN A 18 -11.90 -7.16 14.78
N GLY A 19 -12.24 -5.96 15.25
CA GLY A 19 -12.90 -5.76 16.55
C GLY A 19 -11.94 -5.55 17.72
N GLU A 20 -10.63 -5.69 17.52
CA GLU A 20 -9.61 -5.61 18.57
C GLU A 20 -8.62 -4.46 18.32
N PHE A 21 -7.96 -4.03 19.39
CA PHE A 21 -6.78 -3.18 19.29
C PHE A 21 -5.53 -4.04 19.39
N VAL A 22 -4.62 -3.86 18.44
CA VAL A 22 -3.40 -4.63 18.33
C VAL A 22 -2.20 -3.71 18.12
N ASP A 23 -1.03 -4.09 18.60
CA ASP A 23 0.21 -3.40 18.28
C ASP A 23 0.95 -4.18 17.19
N LEU A 24 1.30 -3.51 16.10
CA LEU A 24 1.93 -4.08 14.93
C LEU A 24 3.22 -3.34 14.59
N THR A 25 4.12 -4.05 13.91
CA THR A 25 5.41 -3.54 13.47
C THR A 25 5.71 -4.00 12.04
N ASN A 26 6.78 -3.50 11.45
CA ASN A 26 7.30 -4.00 10.17
C ASN A 26 7.66 -5.50 10.20
N GLU A 27 7.93 -6.11 11.36
CA GLU A 27 8.18 -7.54 11.49
C GLU A 27 6.94 -8.40 11.15
N ASP A 28 5.72 -7.85 11.29
CA ASP A 28 4.47 -8.56 11.01
C ASP A 28 4.31 -8.93 9.53
N TYR A 29 4.99 -8.24 8.61
CA TYR A 29 5.02 -8.61 7.18
C TYR A 29 6.35 -9.17 6.70
N LYS A 30 7.28 -9.47 7.59
CA LYS A 30 8.58 -10.04 7.23
C LYS A 30 8.45 -11.28 6.33
N ASN A 31 9.29 -11.36 5.30
CA ASN A 31 9.25 -12.40 4.27
C ASN A 31 7.92 -12.47 3.48
N SER A 32 7.13 -11.41 3.48
CA SER A 32 5.89 -11.30 2.71
C SER A 32 5.87 -10.01 1.91
N TRP A 33 5.10 -9.98 0.85
CA TRP A 33 4.71 -8.74 0.21
C TRP A 33 3.80 -7.94 1.13
N ALA A 34 3.97 -6.62 1.17
CA ALA A 34 3.15 -5.74 1.99
C ALA A 34 2.78 -4.45 1.26
N ILE A 35 1.59 -3.94 1.58
CA ILE A 35 1.10 -2.62 1.18
C ILE A 35 0.92 -1.78 2.44
N LEU A 36 1.52 -0.58 2.45
CA LEU A 36 1.12 0.51 3.31
C LEU A 36 0.30 1.50 2.48
N PHE A 37 -0.98 1.63 2.81
CA PHE A 37 -1.95 2.45 2.11
C PHE A 37 -2.26 3.69 2.94
N PHE A 38 -1.48 4.76 2.72
CA PHE A 38 -1.63 6.03 3.44
C PHE A 38 -2.83 6.81 2.92
N TYR A 39 -3.56 7.47 3.81
CA TYR A 39 -4.67 8.36 3.48
C TYR A 39 -4.74 9.52 4.46
N PRO A 40 -5.31 10.69 4.07
CA PRO A 40 -5.27 11.92 4.89
C PRO A 40 -5.93 11.81 6.25
N ALA A 41 -7.17 11.36 6.34
CA ALA A 41 -7.91 11.33 7.60
C ALA A 41 -9.20 10.48 7.55
N ASP A 42 -9.61 10.00 8.73
CA ASP A 42 -10.93 9.40 8.96
C ASP A 42 -12.06 10.43 8.74
N PHE A 43 -13.28 9.93 8.54
CA PHE A 43 -14.50 10.75 8.40
C PHE A 43 -14.45 11.84 7.32
N THR A 44 -13.74 11.57 6.22
CA THR A 44 -13.62 12.48 5.06
C THR A 44 -14.43 11.97 3.85
N PHE A 45 -14.09 12.42 2.63
CA PHE A 45 -14.95 12.24 1.46
C PHE A 45 -14.40 11.20 0.45
N VAL A 46 -13.14 11.33 0.03
CA VAL A 46 -12.49 10.41 -0.92
C VAL A 46 -11.94 9.18 -0.21
N CYS A 47 -11.38 9.34 1.01
CA CYS A 47 -10.79 8.24 1.77
C CYS A 47 -11.71 7.02 1.94
N PRO A 48 -13.01 7.18 2.30
CA PRO A 48 -13.89 6.02 2.45
C PRO A 48 -14.12 5.28 1.13
N THR A 49 -14.07 5.95 -0.02
CA THR A 49 -14.23 5.29 -1.33
C THR A 49 -13.01 4.45 -1.69
N GLU A 50 -11.80 4.94 -1.40
CA GLU A 50 -10.55 4.20 -1.62
C GLU A 50 -10.44 2.98 -0.71
N LEU A 51 -10.76 3.15 0.58
CA LEU A 51 -10.71 2.08 1.57
C LEU A 51 -11.76 0.99 1.30
N GLU A 52 -12.95 1.37 0.82
CA GLU A 52 -13.98 0.44 0.35
C GLU A 52 -13.48 -0.37 -0.86
N ASP A 53 -12.90 0.28 -1.87
CA ASP A 53 -12.34 -0.38 -3.06
C ASP A 53 -11.21 -1.36 -2.68
N MET A 54 -10.33 -0.97 -1.75
CA MET A 54 -9.31 -1.87 -1.18
C MET A 54 -9.94 -3.06 -0.43
N ALA A 55 -11.03 -2.83 0.33
CA ALA A 55 -11.73 -3.88 1.07
C ALA A 55 -12.45 -4.87 0.14
N GLU A 56 -13.07 -4.39 -0.93
CA GLU A 56 -13.74 -5.21 -1.95
C GLU A 56 -12.75 -6.09 -2.73
N ASN A 57 -11.51 -5.62 -2.90
CA ASN A 57 -10.42 -6.35 -3.55
C ASN A 57 -9.50 -7.11 -2.57
N TYR A 58 -9.78 -7.10 -1.26
CA TYR A 58 -8.89 -7.64 -0.24
C TYR A 58 -8.57 -9.14 -0.41
N GLU A 59 -9.53 -9.93 -0.89
CA GLU A 59 -9.31 -11.36 -1.17
C GLU A 59 -8.28 -11.59 -2.29
N GLU A 60 -8.26 -10.72 -3.31
CA GLU A 60 -7.28 -10.81 -4.39
C GLU A 60 -5.86 -10.48 -3.89
N PHE A 61 -5.70 -9.46 -3.05
CA PHE A 61 -4.42 -9.18 -2.38
C PHE A 61 -3.96 -10.36 -1.53
N THR A 62 -4.87 -10.96 -0.77
CA THR A 62 -4.57 -12.12 0.07
C THR A 62 -4.15 -13.34 -0.74
N LYS A 63 -4.84 -13.64 -1.87
CA LYS A 63 -4.46 -14.71 -2.81
C LYS A 63 -3.06 -14.52 -3.39
N LEU A 64 -2.66 -13.27 -3.62
CA LEU A 64 -1.29 -12.93 -4.04
C LEU A 64 -0.26 -12.99 -2.91
N GLY A 65 -0.66 -13.33 -1.68
CA GLY A 65 0.24 -13.35 -0.52
C GLY A 65 0.67 -11.95 -0.05
N VAL A 66 -0.15 -10.94 -0.31
CA VAL A 66 0.14 -9.55 0.05
C VAL A 66 -0.60 -9.17 1.33
N LYS A 67 0.11 -8.65 2.32
CA LYS A 67 -0.46 -8.09 3.54
C LYS A 67 -0.79 -6.62 3.32
N VAL A 68 -2.01 -6.21 3.68
CA VAL A 68 -2.49 -4.84 3.49
C VAL A 68 -2.63 -4.17 4.86
N TYR A 69 -2.15 -2.94 4.95
CA TYR A 69 -2.29 -2.06 6.11
C TYR A 69 -2.73 -0.68 5.62
N SER A 70 -3.79 -0.13 6.16
CA SER A 70 -4.09 1.29 5.97
C SER A 70 -3.44 2.12 7.06
N VAL A 71 -3.05 3.35 6.73
CA VAL A 71 -2.31 4.25 7.64
C VAL A 71 -2.88 5.66 7.53
N SER A 72 -3.26 6.26 8.65
CA SER A 72 -3.49 7.70 8.75
C SER A 72 -2.94 8.25 10.06
N THR A 73 -2.85 9.57 10.16
CA THR A 73 -2.41 10.24 11.39
C THR A 73 -3.46 10.25 12.49
N ASP A 74 -4.63 9.66 12.26
CA ASP A 74 -5.64 9.42 13.28
C ASP A 74 -5.17 8.37 14.30
N LYS A 75 -5.87 8.28 15.42
CA LYS A 75 -5.66 7.22 16.42
C LYS A 75 -6.48 5.98 16.09
N HIS A 76 -5.99 4.81 16.48
CA HIS A 76 -6.73 3.55 16.33
C HIS A 76 -8.14 3.57 16.95
N PHE A 77 -8.41 4.42 17.94
CA PHE A 77 -9.76 4.65 18.48
C PHE A 77 -10.69 5.34 17.46
N SER A 78 -10.17 6.28 16.66
CA SER A 78 -10.90 6.92 15.57
C SER A 78 -11.24 5.90 14.50
N HIS A 79 -10.28 5.07 14.09
CA HIS A 79 -10.50 3.98 13.14
C HIS A 79 -11.62 3.04 13.57
N LYS A 80 -11.61 2.63 14.86
CA LYS A 80 -12.70 1.81 15.40
C LYS A 80 -14.06 2.52 15.31
N ALA A 81 -14.12 3.78 15.74
CA ALA A 81 -15.37 4.54 15.72
C ALA A 81 -15.90 4.70 14.28
N TRP A 82 -15.01 4.94 13.32
CA TRP A 82 -15.36 5.06 11.92
C TRP A 82 -15.81 3.73 11.32
N HIS A 83 -15.09 2.64 11.63
CA HIS A 83 -15.46 1.29 11.22
C HIS A 83 -16.85 0.89 11.73
N ASP A 84 -17.16 1.18 12.99
CA ASP A 84 -18.43 0.83 13.62
C ASP A 84 -19.60 1.68 13.08
N SER A 85 -19.35 2.90 12.60
CA SER A 85 -20.39 3.85 12.18
C SER A 85 -20.59 3.97 10.67
N SER A 86 -19.68 3.46 9.85
CA SER A 86 -19.71 3.56 8.39
C SER A 86 -19.91 2.20 7.74
N GLU A 87 -20.95 2.05 6.93
CA GLU A 87 -21.20 0.82 6.15
C GLU A 87 -20.02 0.50 5.21
N ARG A 88 -19.37 1.51 4.62
CA ARG A 88 -18.22 1.33 3.73
C ARG A 88 -17.01 0.83 4.49
N ILE A 89 -16.65 1.53 5.57
CA ILE A 89 -15.47 1.22 6.38
C ILE A 89 -15.65 -0.07 7.16
N GLY A 90 -16.88 -0.41 7.55
CA GLY A 90 -17.22 -1.69 8.16
C GLY A 90 -16.90 -2.93 7.30
N LYS A 91 -16.63 -2.76 6.00
CA LYS A 91 -16.17 -3.85 5.10
C LYS A 91 -14.67 -4.16 5.27
N ILE A 92 -13.90 -3.30 5.90
CA ILE A 92 -12.44 -3.44 6.03
C ILE A 92 -12.10 -4.63 6.93
N LYS A 93 -11.25 -5.52 6.43
CA LYS A 93 -10.74 -6.70 7.15
C LYS A 93 -9.23 -6.64 7.41
N PHE A 94 -8.54 -5.64 6.87
CA PHE A 94 -7.12 -5.41 7.11
C PHE A 94 -6.89 -4.45 8.27
N PRO A 95 -5.71 -4.47 8.92
CA PRO A 95 -5.38 -3.55 10.01
C PRO A 95 -5.42 -2.08 9.58
N MET A 96 -6.00 -1.23 10.42
CA MET A 96 -6.01 0.22 10.29
C MET A 96 -5.03 0.82 11.32
N LEU A 97 -3.85 1.21 10.85
CA LEU A 97 -2.75 1.71 11.68
C LEU A 97 -2.96 3.18 12.03
N GLY A 98 -2.86 3.51 13.30
CA GLY A 98 -2.84 4.90 13.77
C GLY A 98 -1.40 5.44 13.84
N ASP A 99 -1.17 6.60 13.21
CA ASP A 99 0.12 7.31 13.23
C ASP A 99 -0.03 8.73 13.83
N PRO A 100 -0.52 8.87 15.08
CA PRO A 100 -0.79 10.18 15.68
C PRO A 100 0.47 11.00 15.96
N THR A 101 1.65 10.39 15.94
CA THR A 101 2.94 11.08 16.06
C THR A 101 3.48 11.54 14.71
N THR A 102 2.86 11.13 13.62
CA THR A 102 3.28 11.38 12.23
C THR A 102 4.63 10.77 11.84
N GLU A 103 5.21 9.93 12.69
CA GLU A 103 6.54 9.36 12.49
C GLU A 103 6.56 8.37 11.30
N ILE A 104 5.51 7.57 11.14
CA ILE A 104 5.41 6.62 10.02
C ILE A 104 5.23 7.40 8.71
N SER A 105 4.29 8.34 8.67
CA SER A 105 4.05 9.17 7.49
C SER A 105 5.28 9.97 7.09
N ALA A 106 6.04 10.49 8.06
CA ALA A 106 7.29 11.19 7.80
C ALA A 106 8.39 10.26 7.27
N ALA A 107 8.54 9.06 7.87
CA ALA A 107 9.54 8.08 7.45
C ALA A 107 9.36 7.60 5.99
N PHE A 108 8.10 7.49 5.54
CA PHE A 108 7.75 7.10 4.18
C PHE A 108 7.57 8.29 3.21
N ASP A 109 7.99 9.49 3.60
CA ASP A 109 7.90 10.73 2.78
C ASP A 109 6.47 11.01 2.28
N THR A 110 5.47 10.70 3.12
CA THR A 110 4.04 10.89 2.81
C THR A 110 3.39 11.99 3.65
N LEU A 111 4.10 12.53 4.64
CA LEU A 111 3.56 13.55 5.54
C LEU A 111 3.47 14.91 4.83
N ARG A 112 2.27 15.52 4.83
CA ARG A 112 2.07 16.87 4.30
C ARG A 112 2.68 17.92 5.21
N PRO A 113 3.54 18.78 4.68
CA PRO A 113 4.15 19.83 5.48
C PRO A 113 3.11 20.78 6.10
N GLY A 114 3.12 20.88 7.43
CA GLY A 114 2.28 21.81 8.19
C GLY A 114 0.82 21.41 8.38
N GLU A 115 0.38 20.27 7.82
CA GLU A 115 -1.02 19.81 7.94
C GLU A 115 -1.20 18.68 8.97
N GLY A 116 -0.13 17.94 9.27
CA GLY A 116 -0.21 16.78 10.17
C GLY A 116 -1.04 15.62 9.61
N ALA A 117 -1.21 15.58 8.30
CA ALA A 117 -1.93 14.54 7.58
C ALA A 117 -1.01 13.86 6.55
N ALA A 118 -1.27 12.60 6.23
CA ALA A 118 -0.57 11.92 5.15
C ALA A 118 -1.19 12.26 3.79
N ASP A 119 -0.37 12.21 2.74
CA ASP A 119 -0.85 12.17 1.36
C ASP A 119 -1.55 10.85 1.05
N ARG A 120 -2.30 10.83 -0.07
CA ARG A 120 -2.81 9.58 -0.66
C ARG A 120 -1.66 8.83 -1.31
N SER A 121 -0.95 8.05 -0.52
CA SER A 121 0.22 7.30 -1.00
C SER A 121 0.06 5.81 -0.80
N THR A 122 0.52 5.04 -1.78
CA THR A 122 0.59 3.57 -1.73
C THR A 122 2.04 3.15 -1.83
N ILE A 123 2.51 2.38 -0.86
CA ILE A 123 3.86 1.84 -0.82
C ILE A 123 3.77 0.32 -0.90
N LEU A 124 4.37 -0.29 -1.93
CA LEU A 124 4.51 -1.74 -2.04
C LEU A 124 5.92 -2.17 -1.64
N ILE A 125 6.01 -3.12 -0.73
CA ILE A 125 7.24 -3.65 -0.16
C ILE A 125 7.34 -5.13 -0.49
N ASP A 126 8.51 -5.57 -0.97
CA ASP A 126 8.79 -6.97 -1.29
C ASP A 126 9.18 -7.80 -0.06
N PRO A 127 9.30 -9.15 -0.18
CA PRO A 127 9.68 -10.03 0.94
C PRO A 127 11.08 -9.76 1.53
N ASN A 128 11.95 -9.03 0.83
CA ASN A 128 13.26 -8.61 1.31
C ASN A 128 13.21 -7.27 2.07
N GLY A 129 12.01 -6.68 2.19
CA GLY A 129 11.82 -5.37 2.83
C GLY A 129 12.19 -4.19 1.91
N VAL A 130 12.26 -4.39 0.58
CA VAL A 130 12.64 -3.35 -0.38
C VAL A 130 11.38 -2.76 -1.04
N ILE A 131 11.32 -1.45 -1.15
CA ILE A 131 10.21 -0.72 -1.77
C ILE A 131 10.27 -0.88 -3.29
N GLN A 132 9.21 -1.49 -3.87
CA GLN A 132 9.11 -1.80 -5.30
C GLN A 132 8.18 -0.84 -6.07
N TYR A 133 7.25 -0.20 -5.38
CA TYR A 133 6.29 0.72 -5.99
C TYR A 133 5.90 1.82 -5.02
N VAL A 134 5.76 3.02 -5.54
CA VAL A 134 5.22 4.19 -4.84
C VAL A 134 4.27 4.91 -5.77
N GLU A 135 3.06 5.17 -5.30
CA GLU A 135 2.08 6.03 -5.93
C GLU A 135 1.67 7.12 -4.96
N THR A 136 1.64 8.36 -5.40
CA THR A 136 1.09 9.47 -4.62
C THR A 136 0.20 10.29 -5.53
N THR A 137 -1.04 10.51 -5.11
CA THR A 137 -2.02 11.30 -5.86
C THR A 137 -2.39 12.58 -5.11
N SER A 138 -2.86 13.59 -5.84
CA SER A 138 -3.38 14.80 -5.22
C SER A 138 -4.65 14.50 -4.42
N GLU A 139 -5.00 15.37 -3.47
CA GLU A 139 -6.07 15.14 -2.50
C GLU A 139 -7.43 14.79 -3.12
N GLY A 140 -7.77 15.38 -4.27
CA GLY A 140 -9.04 15.15 -4.97
C GLY A 140 -9.05 13.94 -5.89
N VAL A 141 -7.95 13.18 -6.01
CA VAL A 141 -7.80 12.06 -6.96
C VAL A 141 -7.68 10.75 -6.18
N GLY A 142 -8.77 9.98 -6.14
CA GLY A 142 -8.79 8.64 -5.54
C GLY A 142 -8.00 7.63 -6.38
N ARG A 143 -7.32 6.70 -5.69
CA ARG A 143 -6.59 5.57 -6.26
C ARG A 143 -7.54 4.42 -6.61
N ASN A 144 -7.05 3.44 -7.33
CA ASN A 144 -7.83 2.29 -7.81
C ASN A 144 -7.14 0.96 -7.44
N ALA A 145 -7.85 0.08 -6.74
CA ALA A 145 -7.30 -1.21 -6.30
C ALA A 145 -6.95 -2.14 -7.46
N SER A 146 -7.68 -2.10 -8.59
CA SER A 146 -7.36 -2.94 -9.76
C SER A 146 -6.07 -2.51 -10.46
N GLU A 147 -5.78 -1.20 -10.52
CA GLU A 147 -4.50 -0.69 -11.02
C GLU A 147 -3.34 -1.13 -10.13
N LEU A 148 -3.55 -1.09 -8.81
CA LEU A 148 -2.57 -1.56 -7.83
C LEU A 148 -2.34 -3.07 -7.97
N LEU A 149 -3.38 -3.89 -8.11
CA LEU A 149 -3.28 -5.33 -8.32
C LEU A 149 -2.43 -5.66 -9.55
N ARG A 150 -2.63 -4.97 -10.68
CA ARG A 150 -1.81 -5.13 -11.87
C ARG A 150 -0.33 -4.83 -11.59
N LYS A 151 -0.04 -3.74 -10.87
CA LYS A 151 1.35 -3.37 -10.49
C LYS A 151 1.99 -4.40 -9.57
N ILE A 152 1.23 -4.94 -8.62
CA ILE A 152 1.69 -6.00 -7.72
C ILE A 152 2.04 -7.26 -8.51
N LYS A 153 1.17 -7.70 -9.41
CA LYS A 153 1.42 -8.87 -10.25
C LYS A 153 2.70 -8.71 -11.07
N ALA A 154 2.89 -7.55 -11.69
CA ALA A 154 4.12 -7.24 -12.43
C ALA A 154 5.37 -7.24 -11.53
N ALA A 155 5.30 -6.60 -10.35
CA ALA A 155 6.42 -6.57 -9.40
C ALA A 155 6.78 -7.97 -8.90
N LYS A 156 5.78 -8.78 -8.56
CA LYS A 156 5.97 -10.18 -8.16
C LYS A 156 6.59 -11.01 -9.27
N TYR A 157 6.09 -10.88 -10.49
CA TYR A 157 6.64 -11.60 -11.62
C TYR A 157 8.14 -11.32 -11.82
N VAL A 158 8.52 -10.03 -11.83
CA VAL A 158 9.94 -9.63 -11.97
C VAL A 158 10.79 -10.13 -10.79
N PHE A 159 10.24 -10.12 -9.58
CA PHE A 159 10.91 -10.65 -8.39
C PHE A 159 11.18 -12.16 -8.48
N GLU A 160 10.21 -12.92 -8.99
CA GLU A 160 10.28 -14.37 -9.14
C GLU A 160 11.07 -14.83 -10.39
N HIS A 161 11.26 -13.92 -11.37
CA HIS A 161 11.94 -14.20 -12.65
C HIS A 161 13.10 -13.23 -12.89
N PRO A 162 14.23 -13.37 -12.19
CA PRO A 162 15.40 -12.49 -12.37
C PRO A 162 15.85 -12.45 -13.84
N GLY A 163 16.02 -11.24 -14.38
CA GLY A 163 16.41 -11.05 -15.77
C GLY A 163 15.24 -10.89 -16.76
N GLN A 164 14.00 -11.01 -16.30
CA GLN A 164 12.79 -10.67 -17.06
C GLN A 164 12.29 -9.29 -16.66
N VAL A 165 11.64 -8.58 -17.58
CA VAL A 165 10.98 -7.31 -17.32
C VAL A 165 9.57 -7.33 -17.92
N CYS A 166 8.63 -6.72 -17.22
CA CYS A 166 7.25 -6.53 -17.70
C CYS A 166 7.18 -5.23 -18.52
N PRO A 167 6.77 -5.29 -19.80
CA PRO A 167 6.62 -4.09 -20.61
C PRO A 167 5.47 -3.19 -20.13
N ALA A 168 5.29 -2.04 -20.78
CA ALA A 168 4.17 -1.15 -20.50
C ALA A 168 2.84 -1.90 -20.71
N ALA A 169 1.85 -1.62 -19.82
CA ALA A 169 0.54 -2.24 -19.82
C ALA A 169 0.48 -3.77 -19.66
N TRP A 170 1.59 -4.41 -19.31
CA TRP A 170 1.64 -5.86 -19.12
C TRP A 170 0.58 -6.36 -18.12
N GLU A 171 -0.08 -7.43 -18.51
CA GLU A 171 -1.04 -8.19 -17.70
C GLU A 171 -0.49 -9.60 -17.44
N GLU A 172 -0.94 -10.23 -16.37
CA GLU A 172 -0.53 -11.58 -15.99
C GLU A 172 -0.85 -12.60 -17.10
N GLY A 173 0.17 -13.34 -17.56
CA GLY A 173 0.06 -14.30 -18.66
C GLY A 173 0.50 -13.76 -20.02
N GLU A 174 0.82 -12.48 -20.12
CA GLU A 174 1.40 -11.90 -21.34
C GLU A 174 2.91 -12.11 -21.43
N ASP A 175 3.46 -11.91 -22.62
CA ASP A 175 4.90 -12.03 -22.88
C ASP A 175 5.70 -10.98 -22.10
N THR A 176 6.87 -11.40 -21.64
CA THR A 176 7.87 -10.53 -20.99
C THR A 176 9.10 -10.37 -21.86
N LEU A 177 9.96 -9.44 -21.49
CA LEU A 177 11.21 -9.18 -22.24
C LEU A 177 12.41 -9.62 -21.41
N ALA A 178 13.39 -10.25 -22.06
CA ALA A 178 14.72 -10.47 -21.52
C ALA A 178 15.64 -9.39 -22.07
N PRO A 179 15.99 -8.34 -21.32
CA PRO A 179 16.85 -7.25 -21.81
C PRO A 179 18.19 -7.77 -22.34
N SER A 180 18.50 -7.43 -23.58
CA SER A 180 19.78 -7.75 -24.22
C SER A 180 20.20 -6.64 -25.16
N PHE A 181 21.49 -6.64 -25.55
CA PHE A 181 22.00 -5.69 -26.56
C PHE A 181 21.27 -5.84 -27.90
N ASP A 182 20.88 -7.06 -28.26
CA ASP A 182 20.24 -7.37 -29.55
C ASP A 182 18.79 -6.82 -29.63
N LEU A 183 18.14 -6.58 -28.47
CA LEU A 183 16.82 -5.95 -28.42
C LEU A 183 16.89 -4.42 -28.48
N SER A 184 18.07 -3.83 -28.31
CA SER A 184 18.23 -2.38 -28.28
C SER A 184 17.91 -1.77 -29.66
N GLY A 185 16.83 -0.95 -29.71
CA GLY A 185 16.35 -0.32 -30.95
C GLY A 185 15.50 -1.21 -31.84
N MET A 186 15.10 -2.40 -31.35
CA MET A 186 14.21 -3.32 -32.08
C MET A 186 12.76 -3.35 -31.53
N LEU A 187 12.48 -2.63 -30.46
CA LEU A 187 11.19 -2.51 -29.79
C LEU A 187 10.44 -1.24 -30.19
#